data_cea8e12b28f0874b6527b0728baa0706
#
_entry.id   cea8e12b28f0874b6527b0728baa0706
#
_cell.length_a   1.000
_cell.length_b   1.000
_cell.length_c   1.000
_cell.angle_alpha   90.00
_cell.angle_beta   90.00
_cell.angle_gamma   90.00
#
_symmetry.space_group_name_H-M   'P 1'
#
loop_
_entity.id
_entity.type
_entity.pdbx_description
1 polymer ?
#
loop_
_entity_poly.entity_id
_entity_poly.type
_entity_poly.pdbx_seq_one_letter_code
_entity_poly.pdbx_strand_id
1 'polypeptide(L)'
;MCIRDRLAVAVVLTGLLASPLLDGVERKIRAAIQSRLGPPVTQTWLDLAKLVSKEPRAPPGSVYTVYMVYLTLVLSLASLASLAVASILRGVAGLVLVAFTYTLAQNAAVVMPMATYNPFAFVGASREVMLMLVNEAAMLISLAFLALFTG
;
A
#
# COMPACT_ATOMS: atom_id res chain seq x y z
N MET A 1 -12.62 -28.01 -3.42
CA MET A 1 -11.82 -26.79 -3.30
C MET A 1 -11.24 -26.47 -4.67
N CYS A 2 -11.74 -25.40 -5.29
CA CYS A 2 -11.46 -25.08 -6.68
C CYS A 2 -10.02 -24.62 -6.91
N ILE A 3 -9.47 -24.98 -8.09
CA ILE A 3 -8.18 -24.48 -8.62
C ILE A 3 -8.08 -22.94 -8.45
N ARG A 4 -9.21 -22.26 -8.57
CA ARG A 4 -9.34 -20.79 -8.41
C ARG A 4 -9.00 -20.30 -7.00
N ASP A 5 -9.35 -21.03 -5.95
CA ASP A 5 -9.02 -20.65 -4.57
C ASP A 5 -7.51 -20.77 -4.30
N ARG A 6 -6.88 -21.80 -4.87
CA ARG A 6 -5.43 -21.98 -4.81
C ARG A 6 -4.70 -20.87 -5.58
N LEU A 7 -5.22 -20.47 -6.74
CA LEU A 7 -4.64 -19.36 -7.52
C LEU A 7 -4.79 -18.04 -6.78
N ALA A 8 -5.92 -17.75 -6.14
CA ALA A 8 -6.11 -16.53 -5.36
C ALA A 8 -5.12 -16.44 -4.19
N VAL A 9 -4.93 -17.53 -3.44
CA VAL A 9 -3.93 -17.58 -2.35
C VAL A 9 -2.51 -17.44 -2.90
N ALA A 10 -2.17 -18.08 -4.01
CA ALA A 10 -0.88 -17.97 -4.65
C ALA A 10 -0.59 -16.53 -5.10
N VAL A 11 -1.56 -15.82 -5.67
CA VAL A 11 -1.42 -14.40 -6.09
C VAL A 11 -1.16 -13.50 -4.89
N VAL A 12 -1.87 -13.69 -3.77
CA VAL A 12 -1.64 -12.92 -2.55
C VAL A 12 -0.25 -13.18 -1.99
N LEU A 13 0.18 -14.43 -1.90
CA LEU A 13 1.50 -14.79 -1.38
C LEU A 13 2.63 -14.28 -2.28
N THR A 14 2.51 -14.44 -3.59
CA THR A 14 3.51 -13.91 -4.55
C THR A 14 3.56 -12.39 -4.52
N GLY A 15 2.43 -11.69 -4.39
CA GLY A 15 2.36 -10.24 -4.24
C GLY A 15 3.10 -9.77 -2.99
N LEU A 16 2.87 -10.44 -1.86
CA LEU A 16 3.53 -10.14 -0.58
C LEU A 16 5.05 -10.33 -0.64
N LEU A 17 5.51 -11.39 -1.30
CA LEU A 17 6.94 -11.69 -1.47
C LEU A 17 7.60 -10.79 -2.53
N ALA A 18 6.90 -10.43 -3.59
CA ALA A 18 7.43 -9.59 -4.66
C ALA A 18 7.46 -8.10 -4.28
N SER A 19 6.57 -7.63 -3.40
CA SER A 19 6.45 -6.22 -3.01
C SER A 19 7.78 -5.60 -2.54
N PRO A 20 8.57 -6.19 -1.62
CA PRO A 20 9.84 -5.60 -1.21
C PRO A 20 10.90 -5.57 -2.32
N LEU A 21 10.83 -6.50 -3.27
CA LEU A 21 11.73 -6.50 -4.43
C LEU A 21 11.39 -5.36 -5.39
N LEU A 22 10.10 -5.10 -5.62
CA LEU A 22 9.63 -3.99 -6.45
C LEU A 22 10.03 -2.64 -5.85
N ASP A 23 9.88 -2.47 -4.53
CA ASP A 23 10.36 -1.28 -3.81
C ASP A 23 11.89 -1.11 -3.96
N GLY A 24 12.65 -2.19 -3.87
CA GLY A 24 14.10 -2.18 -4.09
C GLY A 24 14.48 -1.75 -5.50
N VAL A 25 13.75 -2.20 -6.53
CA VAL A 25 13.93 -1.78 -7.93
C VAL A 25 13.60 -0.29 -8.10
N GLU A 26 12.49 0.17 -7.53
CA GLU A 26 12.08 1.57 -7.57
C GLU A 26 13.14 2.49 -6.95
N ARG A 27 13.67 2.14 -5.78
CA ARG A 27 14.77 2.88 -5.12
C ARG A 27 16.02 2.93 -6.00
N LYS A 28 16.35 1.85 -6.69
CA LYS A 28 17.50 1.80 -7.61
C LYS A 28 17.31 2.69 -8.84
N ILE A 29 16.10 2.70 -9.41
CA ILE A 29 15.76 3.58 -10.54
C ILE A 29 15.82 5.06 -10.11
N ARG A 30 15.24 5.41 -8.96
CA ARG A 30 15.31 6.78 -8.43
C ARG A 30 16.75 7.23 -8.19
N ALA A 31 17.61 6.34 -7.67
CA ALA A 31 19.03 6.64 -7.48
C ALA A 31 19.76 6.86 -8.80
N ALA A 32 19.46 6.06 -9.84
CA ALA A 32 20.03 6.21 -11.17
C ALA A 32 19.64 7.56 -11.81
N ILE A 33 18.37 7.96 -11.69
CA ILE A 33 17.89 9.28 -12.17
C ILE A 33 18.62 10.43 -11.46
N GLN A 34 18.93 10.25 -10.16
CA GLN A 34 19.66 11.23 -9.36
C GLN A 34 21.18 11.14 -9.50
N SER A 35 21.70 10.32 -10.44
CA SER A 35 23.14 10.07 -10.63
C SER A 35 23.87 9.62 -9.37
N ARG A 36 23.20 8.82 -8.51
CA ARG A 36 23.73 8.27 -7.26
C ARG A 36 23.89 6.76 -7.36
N LEU A 37 24.87 6.21 -6.63
CA LEU A 37 24.96 4.76 -6.41
C LEU A 37 23.80 4.33 -5.52
N GLY A 38 22.83 3.61 -6.09
CA GLY A 38 21.65 3.12 -5.36
C GLY A 38 21.95 1.92 -4.48
N PRO A 39 21.12 1.66 -3.45
CA PRO A 39 21.21 0.46 -2.62
C PRO A 39 20.96 -0.82 -3.46
N PRO A 40 21.40 -1.99 -2.99
CA PRO A 40 21.08 -3.26 -3.61
C PRO A 40 19.56 -3.51 -3.58
N VAL A 41 19.02 -4.23 -4.57
CA VAL A 41 17.58 -4.50 -4.71
C VAL A 41 17.02 -5.28 -3.49
N THR A 42 17.85 -6.05 -2.81
CA THR A 42 17.48 -6.83 -1.62
C THR A 42 17.48 -6.02 -0.32
N GLN A 43 17.84 -4.73 -0.37
CA GLN A 43 17.95 -3.88 0.83
C GLN A 43 16.67 -3.82 1.62
N THR A 44 15.51 -3.74 0.95
CA THR A 44 14.20 -3.67 1.60
C THR A 44 13.90 -4.91 2.45
N TRP A 45 14.33 -6.10 2.01
CA TRP A 45 14.22 -7.33 2.79
C TRP A 45 15.09 -7.29 4.05
N LEU A 46 16.33 -6.81 3.93
CA LEU A 46 17.24 -6.68 5.06
C LEU A 46 16.73 -5.64 6.07
N ASP A 47 16.15 -4.54 5.58
CA ASP A 47 15.54 -3.52 6.42
C ASP A 47 14.33 -4.06 7.19
N LEU A 48 13.46 -4.85 6.53
CA LEU A 48 12.34 -5.53 7.18
C LEU A 48 12.81 -6.52 8.25
N ALA A 49 13.81 -7.37 7.95
CA ALA A 49 14.37 -8.32 8.91
C ALA A 49 14.96 -7.60 10.13
N LYS A 50 15.66 -6.48 9.91
CA LYS A 50 16.21 -5.66 10.98
C LYS A 50 15.12 -4.99 11.83
N LEU A 51 14.01 -4.55 11.22
CA LEU A 51 12.90 -3.93 11.95
C LEU A 51 12.15 -4.95 12.82
N VAL A 52 11.96 -6.17 12.33
CA VAL A 52 11.31 -7.25 13.10
C VAL A 52 12.15 -7.64 14.33
N SER A 53 13.49 -7.55 14.24
CA SER A 53 14.38 -7.86 15.36
C SER A 53 14.52 -6.74 16.40
N LYS A 54 13.96 -5.53 16.14
CA LYS A 54 14.02 -4.40 17.06
C LYS A 54 12.85 -4.39 18.03
N GLU A 55 13.12 -3.96 19.27
CA GLU A 55 12.07 -3.72 20.26
C GLU A 55 11.15 -2.56 19.81
N PRO A 56 9.82 -2.72 19.94
CA PRO A 56 8.87 -1.66 19.61
C PRO A 56 9.00 -0.52 20.64
N ARG A 57 9.47 0.63 20.20
CA ARG A 57 9.53 1.86 21.00
C ARG A 57 8.52 2.84 20.48
N ALA A 58 7.45 3.04 21.25
CA ALA A 58 6.47 4.10 20.99
C ALA A 58 6.87 5.38 21.75
N PRO A 59 6.79 6.57 21.14
CA PRO A 59 7.02 7.82 21.86
C PRO A 59 5.98 7.99 22.99
N PRO A 60 6.37 8.55 24.13
CA PRO A 60 5.45 8.76 25.25
C PRO A 60 4.28 9.67 24.81
N GLY A 61 3.04 9.26 25.15
CA GLY A 61 1.81 9.99 24.77
C GLY A 61 1.23 9.63 23.38
N SER A 62 1.81 8.69 22.65
CA SER A 62 1.45 8.38 21.25
C SER A 62 0.49 7.19 21.08
N VAL A 63 -0.46 6.99 21.99
CA VAL A 63 -1.48 5.94 21.85
C VAL A 63 -2.21 6.04 20.50
N TYR A 64 -2.51 7.27 20.08
CA TYR A 64 -3.16 7.55 18.80
C TYR A 64 -2.29 7.15 17.59
N THR A 65 -0.99 7.44 17.64
CA THR A 65 -0.04 7.06 16.58
C THR A 65 0.06 5.53 16.45
N VAL A 66 0.15 4.83 17.58
CA VAL A 66 0.19 3.35 17.60
C VAL A 66 -1.10 2.78 17.01
N TYR A 67 -2.26 3.32 17.41
CA TYR A 67 -3.55 2.91 16.85
C TYR A 67 -3.60 3.12 15.32
N MET A 68 -3.13 4.25 14.81
CA MET A 68 -3.10 4.53 13.38
C MET A 68 -2.19 3.58 12.61
N VAL A 69 -1.04 3.18 13.17
CA VAL A 69 -0.15 2.17 12.57
C VAL A 69 -0.87 0.83 12.42
N TYR A 70 -1.54 0.36 13.47
CA TYR A 70 -2.31 -0.89 13.39
C TYR A 70 -3.48 -0.80 12.41
N LEU A 71 -4.18 0.33 12.38
CA LEU A 71 -5.28 0.56 11.46
C LEU A 71 -4.80 0.51 10.00
N THR A 72 -3.70 1.17 9.66
CA THR A 72 -3.12 1.13 8.31
C THR A 72 -2.68 -0.28 7.92
N LEU A 73 -2.11 -1.03 8.85
CA LEU A 73 -1.71 -2.41 8.62
C LEU A 73 -2.93 -3.31 8.36
N VAL A 74 -3.98 -3.20 9.15
CA VAL A 74 -5.22 -3.98 8.96
C VAL A 74 -5.87 -3.65 7.63
N LEU A 75 -5.97 -2.36 7.26
CA LEU A 75 -6.55 -1.94 5.99
C LEU A 75 -5.72 -2.39 4.78
N SER A 76 -4.38 -2.37 4.88
CA SER A 76 -3.51 -2.86 3.82
C SER A 76 -3.62 -4.38 3.63
N LEU A 77 -3.74 -5.14 4.70
CA LEU A 77 -4.02 -6.57 4.62
C LEU A 77 -5.42 -6.86 4.06
N ALA A 78 -6.43 -6.06 4.43
CA ALA A 78 -7.77 -6.15 3.88
C ALA A 78 -7.78 -5.86 2.37
N SER A 79 -6.99 -4.90 1.89
CA SER A 79 -6.86 -4.63 0.45
C SER A 79 -6.23 -5.79 -0.31
N LEU A 80 -5.23 -6.48 0.26
CA LEU A 80 -4.69 -7.70 -0.32
C LEU A 80 -5.71 -8.85 -0.33
N ALA A 81 -6.46 -9.01 0.76
CA ALA A 81 -7.51 -10.04 0.83
C ALA A 81 -8.65 -9.78 -0.17
N SER A 82 -8.96 -8.51 -0.46
CA SER A 82 -9.97 -8.13 -1.46
C SER A 82 -9.62 -8.60 -2.87
N LEU A 83 -8.33 -8.76 -3.22
CA LEU A 83 -7.91 -9.36 -4.50
C LEU A 83 -8.38 -10.81 -4.62
N ALA A 84 -8.32 -11.58 -3.53
CA ALA A 84 -8.81 -12.95 -3.52
C ALA A 84 -10.33 -12.98 -3.68
N VAL A 85 -11.07 -12.10 -3.02
CA VAL A 85 -12.54 -11.99 -3.14
C VAL A 85 -12.94 -11.51 -4.53
N ALA A 86 -12.21 -10.56 -5.11
CA ALA A 86 -12.47 -10.05 -6.47
C ALA A 86 -12.31 -11.13 -7.54
N SER A 87 -11.44 -12.11 -7.35
CA SER A 87 -11.33 -13.25 -8.25
C SER A 87 -12.59 -14.14 -8.27
N ILE A 88 -13.40 -14.09 -7.21
CA ILE A 88 -14.67 -14.80 -7.06
C ILE A 88 -15.82 -13.98 -7.65
N LEU A 89 -15.83 -12.68 -7.38
CA LEU A 89 -16.78 -11.70 -7.92
C LEU A 89 -16.40 -11.40 -9.38
N ARG A 90 -17.18 -11.92 -10.31
CA ARG A 90 -16.93 -11.69 -11.74
C ARG A 90 -17.39 -10.29 -12.13
N GLY A 91 -16.60 -9.62 -13.00
CA GLY A 91 -16.95 -8.33 -13.60
C GLY A 91 -16.50 -7.10 -12.81
N VAL A 92 -17.16 -5.98 -13.09
CA VAL A 92 -16.81 -4.65 -12.58
C VAL A 92 -16.88 -4.55 -11.05
N ALA A 93 -17.81 -5.30 -10.42
CA ALA A 93 -17.98 -5.27 -8.97
C ALA A 93 -16.71 -5.69 -8.20
N GLY A 94 -15.98 -6.69 -8.69
CA GLY A 94 -14.71 -7.11 -8.10
C GLY A 94 -13.64 -6.02 -8.19
N LEU A 95 -13.54 -5.35 -9.34
CA LEU A 95 -12.59 -4.26 -9.55
C LEU A 95 -12.90 -3.05 -8.66
N VAL A 96 -14.17 -2.67 -8.54
CA VAL A 96 -14.61 -1.57 -7.66
C VAL A 96 -14.29 -1.88 -6.20
N LEU A 97 -14.51 -3.12 -5.75
CA LEU A 97 -14.20 -3.53 -4.39
C LEU A 97 -12.70 -3.41 -4.08
N VAL A 98 -11.83 -3.89 -4.98
CA VAL A 98 -10.37 -3.78 -4.81
C VAL A 98 -9.94 -2.32 -4.80
N ALA A 99 -10.43 -1.52 -5.73
CA ALA A 99 -10.12 -0.11 -5.82
C ALA A 99 -10.51 0.63 -4.53
N PHE A 100 -11.72 0.40 -4.03
CA PHE A 100 -12.21 1.06 -2.81
C PHE A 100 -11.41 0.66 -1.56
N THR A 101 -11.10 -0.62 -1.39
CA THR A 101 -10.28 -1.08 -0.25
C THR A 101 -8.85 -0.59 -0.33
N TYR A 102 -8.30 -0.48 -1.53
CA TYR A 102 -6.97 0.08 -1.75
C TYR A 102 -6.92 1.58 -1.40
N THR A 103 -7.89 2.38 -1.85
CA THR A 103 -7.95 3.82 -1.51
C THR A 103 -8.12 4.05 -0.02
N LEU A 104 -8.93 3.24 0.67
CA LEU A 104 -9.06 3.31 2.12
C LEU A 104 -7.73 3.06 2.84
N ALA A 105 -6.95 2.06 2.40
CA ALA A 105 -5.65 1.76 2.98
C ALA A 105 -4.65 2.91 2.75
N GLN A 106 -4.62 3.50 1.57
CA GLN A 106 -3.77 4.65 1.24
C GLN A 106 -4.16 5.89 2.05
N ASN A 107 -5.45 6.21 2.17
CA ASN A 107 -5.93 7.31 2.99
C ASN A 107 -5.49 7.17 4.46
N ALA A 108 -5.61 5.98 5.03
CA ALA A 108 -5.14 5.71 6.38
C ALA A 108 -3.62 5.89 6.54
N ALA A 109 -2.82 5.48 5.55
CA ALA A 109 -1.37 5.63 5.55
C ALA A 109 -0.95 7.11 5.52
N VAL A 110 -1.67 7.96 4.80
CA VAL A 110 -1.37 9.42 4.71
C VAL A 110 -1.82 10.16 5.96
N VAL A 111 -2.89 9.73 6.62
CA VAL A 111 -3.35 10.35 7.89
C VAL A 111 -2.41 10.00 9.06
N MET A 112 -1.75 8.85 9.02
CA MET A 112 -0.85 8.39 10.07
C MET A 112 0.26 9.40 10.44
N PRO A 113 1.02 10.01 9.49
CA PRO A 113 2.01 11.02 9.82
C PRO A 113 1.44 12.29 10.43
N MET A 114 0.18 12.65 10.12
CA MET A 114 -0.52 13.77 10.75
C MET A 114 -0.80 13.53 12.24
N ALA A 115 -0.91 12.25 12.64
CA ALA A 115 -1.08 11.84 14.03
C ALA A 115 0.21 11.96 14.85
N THR A 116 1.36 12.11 14.21
CA THR A 116 2.62 12.39 14.89
C THR A 116 2.70 13.88 15.16
N TYR A 117 2.90 14.31 16.41
CA TYR A 117 2.99 15.75 16.80
C TYR A 117 4.26 16.41 16.25
N ASN A 118 4.65 16.10 15.00
CA ASN A 118 5.82 16.66 14.33
C ASN A 118 5.37 17.57 13.19
N PRO A 119 5.70 18.89 13.22
CA PRO A 119 5.29 19.84 12.18
C PRO A 119 5.83 19.48 10.79
N PHE A 120 7.01 18.87 10.69
CA PHE A 120 7.58 18.44 9.42
C PHE A 120 6.80 17.26 8.81
N ALA A 121 6.33 16.33 9.64
CA ALA A 121 5.48 15.22 9.20
C ALA A 121 4.13 15.73 8.68
N PHE A 122 3.56 16.76 9.32
CA PHE A 122 2.31 17.39 8.88
C PHE A 122 2.45 18.05 7.51
N VAL A 123 3.53 18.83 7.29
CA VAL A 123 3.80 19.45 5.98
C VAL A 123 4.05 18.40 4.91
N GLY A 124 4.76 17.32 5.22
CA GLY A 124 4.95 16.19 4.30
C GLY A 124 3.64 15.52 3.92
N ALA A 125 2.80 15.21 4.91
CA ALA A 125 1.51 14.58 4.71
C ALA A 125 0.53 15.46 3.91
N SER A 126 0.54 16.79 4.10
CA SER A 126 -0.33 17.70 3.33
C SER A 126 -0.01 17.69 1.83
N ARG A 127 1.27 17.55 1.45
CA ARG A 127 1.68 17.37 0.05
C ARG A 127 1.24 16.02 -0.50
N GLU A 128 1.36 14.97 0.29
CA GLU A 128 0.93 13.62 -0.08
C GLU A 128 -0.57 13.56 -0.34
N VAL A 129 -1.39 14.23 0.50
CA VAL A 129 -2.85 14.34 0.29
C VAL A 129 -3.18 14.96 -1.06
N MET A 130 -2.47 16.00 -1.48
CA MET A 130 -2.69 16.61 -2.80
C MET A 130 -2.40 15.65 -3.95
N LEU A 131 -1.30 14.92 -3.88
CA LEU A 131 -0.95 13.90 -4.89
C LEU A 131 -1.96 12.76 -4.90
N MET A 132 -2.45 12.39 -3.74
CA MET A 132 -3.43 11.33 -3.57
C MET A 132 -4.78 11.67 -4.20
N LEU A 133 -5.27 12.89 -4.04
CA LEU A 133 -6.51 13.36 -4.68
C LEU A 133 -6.43 13.25 -6.21
N VAL A 134 -5.28 13.60 -6.80
CA VAL A 134 -5.06 13.46 -8.25
C VAL A 134 -5.06 12.00 -8.68
N ASN A 135 -4.41 11.14 -7.90
CA ASN A 135 -4.35 9.70 -8.17
C ASN A 135 -5.73 9.04 -8.05
N GLU A 136 -6.53 9.40 -7.06
CA GLU A 136 -7.90 8.90 -6.88
C GLU A 136 -8.81 9.32 -8.04
N ALA A 137 -8.71 10.57 -8.49
CA ALA A 137 -9.47 11.05 -9.64
C ALA A 137 -9.11 10.27 -10.93
N ALA A 138 -7.82 10.05 -11.18
CA ALA A 138 -7.36 9.25 -12.32
C ALA A 138 -7.85 7.80 -12.26
N MET A 139 -7.84 7.20 -11.06
CA MET A 139 -8.33 5.84 -10.85
C MET A 139 -9.84 5.73 -11.07
N LEU A 140 -10.65 6.69 -10.59
CA LEU A 140 -12.10 6.71 -10.83
C LEU A 140 -12.43 6.85 -12.30
N ILE A 141 -11.72 7.71 -13.04
CA ILE A 141 -11.87 7.86 -14.49
C ILE A 141 -11.57 6.56 -15.22
N SER A 142 -10.46 5.88 -14.86
CA SER A 142 -10.07 4.61 -15.47
C SER A 142 -11.09 3.49 -15.20
N LEU A 143 -11.64 3.43 -13.98
CA LEU A 143 -12.68 2.47 -13.62
C LEU A 143 -14.00 2.75 -14.37
N ALA A 144 -14.39 4.02 -14.49
CA ALA A 144 -15.58 4.41 -15.26
C ALA A 144 -15.44 4.01 -16.73
N PHE A 145 -14.25 4.22 -17.30
CA PHE A 145 -13.95 3.82 -18.67
C PHE A 145 -14.05 2.29 -18.84
N LEU A 146 -13.44 1.52 -17.95
CA LEU A 146 -13.54 0.06 -17.97
C LEU A 146 -15.00 -0.42 -17.81
N ALA A 147 -15.79 0.21 -16.95
CA ALA A 147 -17.19 -0.13 -16.76
C ALA A 147 -18.02 0.08 -18.02
N LEU A 148 -17.74 1.13 -18.81
CA LEU A 148 -18.41 1.39 -20.08
C LEU A 148 -18.10 0.34 -21.16
N PHE A 149 -16.90 -0.27 -21.12
CA PHE A 149 -16.51 -1.29 -22.11
C PHE A 149 -16.86 -2.72 -21.73
N THR A 150 -17.08 -2.98 -20.43
CA THR A 150 -17.35 -4.34 -19.92
C THR A 150 -18.82 -4.55 -19.52
N GLY A 151 -19.63 -3.49 -19.43
CA GLY A 151 -21.08 -3.54 -19.23
C GLY A 151 -21.78 -3.65 -20.55
#